data_070fb13bfc7549ab27b7a08ec57f0434
#
_entry.id   070fb13bfc7549ab27b7a08ec57f0434
#
_cell.length_a   1.000
_cell.length_b   1.000
_cell.length_c   1.000
_cell.angle_alpha   90.00
_cell.angle_beta   90.00
_cell.angle_gamma   90.00
#
_symmetry.space_group_name_H-M   'P 1'
#
loop_
_entity.id
_entity.type
_entity.pdbx_description
1 polymer ?
#
loop_
_entity_poly.entity_id
_entity_poly.type
_entity_poly.pdbx_seq_one_letter_code
_entity_poly.pdbx_strand_id
1 'polypeptide(L)'
;MAKAELMDYDRALELFEPVLGFEVHVELNTKTKMFSDAPNFFGGEPNTNVTPVDLGLPGSLPVVNEQAVKYSISLGLALGCLIAPSSRFARKNYFYPDLAKNYQISQFDEPIAFGGSVEVELPDGRLFTVPIERAHMEEDAGKLTHVGGATGRIQGAEYSLVDYNRAGVPLVEIVTDIIYGAEYDAPELAKAYVSTIRDIVVSLGISDAKMERGNLRCDANISLRRRTGPGEPAAKLGTRTETKNVNSLRSVERAIRYEIQRQAAILDGGGTIIQETRHWHEDTGQTSAGRPKSDADDYRYFPEPDLLPVEPSAELIEELRAALPEAPAVRRRRLKADWGFTDLEFQDVVNSGLLTEIIETTAAGASAQSARKWWTGEIARVANARGVDASTLVSPLHVSELVALVDAGTLTDRLARQVLEGVIDGEGTPDEVVAGRGLAVVSDDGALIAAIDDALASQPDVLAKIRDGKVQAAGAVIGAVMKAMKGQADAARVRELVLERANA
;
A
#
# COMPACT_ATOMS: atom_id res chain seq x y z
N MET A 1 -3.10 -28.67 -16.27
CA MET A 1 -3.75 -29.22 -15.05
C MET A 1 -5.25 -29.23 -15.28
N ALA A 2 -5.97 -30.27 -14.84
CA ALA A 2 -7.43 -30.27 -14.88
C ALA A 2 -7.91 -29.08 -14.01
N LYS A 3 -8.91 -28.35 -14.50
CA LYS A 3 -9.50 -27.26 -13.75
C LYS A 3 -10.15 -27.84 -12.48
N ALA A 4 -9.78 -27.34 -11.31
CA ALA A 4 -10.41 -27.76 -10.06
C ALA A 4 -11.90 -27.43 -10.13
N GLU A 5 -12.75 -28.35 -9.71
CA GLU A 5 -14.16 -28.07 -9.53
C GLU A 5 -14.32 -27.12 -8.35
N LEU A 6 -15.06 -26.03 -8.55
CA LEU A 6 -15.30 -25.00 -7.54
C LEU A 6 -16.78 -25.01 -7.20
N MET A 7 -17.08 -24.97 -5.91
CA MET A 7 -18.45 -24.71 -5.45
C MET A 7 -18.78 -23.23 -5.62
N ASP A 8 -20.05 -22.92 -5.87
CA ASP A 8 -20.53 -21.55 -5.79
C ASP A 8 -20.25 -20.96 -4.40
N TYR A 9 -19.87 -19.67 -4.34
CA TYR A 9 -19.41 -19.07 -3.09
C TYR A 9 -20.50 -18.99 -2.02
N ASP A 10 -21.71 -18.59 -2.41
CA ASP A 10 -22.84 -18.50 -1.48
C ASP A 10 -23.22 -19.88 -0.96
N ARG A 11 -23.21 -20.88 -1.86
CA ARG A 11 -23.44 -22.27 -1.48
C ARG A 11 -22.38 -22.81 -0.54
N ALA A 12 -21.12 -22.47 -0.74
CA ALA A 12 -20.04 -22.86 0.16
C ALA A 12 -20.27 -22.32 1.58
N LEU A 13 -20.73 -21.08 1.70
CA LEU A 13 -21.00 -20.42 2.99
C LEU A 13 -22.29 -20.91 3.66
N GLU A 14 -23.27 -21.43 2.91
CA GLU A 14 -24.41 -22.11 3.51
C GLU A 14 -24.01 -23.39 4.25
N LEU A 15 -23.00 -24.11 3.73
CA LEU A 15 -22.59 -25.42 4.25
C LEU A 15 -21.42 -25.33 5.25
N PHE A 16 -20.56 -24.33 5.08
CA PHE A 16 -19.30 -24.21 5.81
C PHE A 16 -19.08 -22.79 6.34
N GLU A 17 -18.39 -22.71 7.46
CA GLU A 17 -17.84 -21.48 8.02
C GLU A 17 -16.35 -21.39 7.65
N PRO A 18 -15.91 -20.31 6.99
CA PRO A 18 -14.48 -20.04 6.79
C PRO A 18 -13.79 -19.73 8.10
N VAL A 19 -12.63 -20.33 8.31
CA VAL A 19 -11.74 -20.07 9.43
C VAL A 19 -10.39 -19.66 8.86
N LEU A 20 -9.92 -18.47 9.25
CA LEU A 20 -8.75 -17.83 8.67
C LEU A 20 -7.63 -17.69 9.68
N GLY A 21 -6.41 -17.53 9.18
CA GLY A 21 -5.22 -17.08 9.90
C GLY A 21 -4.24 -16.47 8.91
N PHE A 22 -3.46 -15.49 9.35
CA PHE A 22 -2.51 -14.79 8.50
C PHE A 22 -1.13 -14.76 9.15
N GLU A 23 -0.12 -14.92 8.31
CA GLU A 23 1.28 -14.69 8.61
C GLU A 23 1.76 -13.56 7.70
N VAL A 24 2.08 -12.39 8.28
CA VAL A 24 2.52 -11.21 7.52
C VAL A 24 3.96 -10.91 7.85
N HIS A 25 4.81 -10.95 6.83
CA HIS A 25 6.23 -10.65 6.92
C HIS A 25 6.50 -9.23 6.46
N VAL A 26 7.22 -8.46 7.27
CA VAL A 26 7.57 -7.06 7.02
C VAL A 26 9.07 -6.90 7.05
N GLU A 27 9.70 -6.57 5.91
CA GLU A 27 11.10 -6.15 5.90
C GLU A 27 11.24 -4.74 6.50
N LEU A 28 12.18 -4.59 7.45
CA LEU A 28 12.43 -3.35 8.15
C LEU A 28 13.49 -2.52 7.42
N ASN A 29 13.26 -1.21 7.27
CA ASN A 29 14.16 -0.28 6.58
C ASN A 29 15.28 0.25 7.50
N THR A 30 15.94 -0.62 8.24
CA THR A 30 17.14 -0.31 9.03
C THR A 30 18.32 0.05 8.12
N LYS A 31 19.33 0.71 8.66
CA LYS A 31 20.56 1.06 7.90
C LYS A 31 21.44 -0.14 7.59
N THR A 32 21.44 -1.12 8.49
CA THR A 32 22.25 -2.35 8.38
C THR A 32 21.35 -3.57 8.54
N LYS A 33 21.87 -4.73 8.18
CA LYS A 33 21.17 -6.02 8.33
C LYS A 33 20.89 -6.37 9.79
N MET A 34 20.16 -7.46 10.02
CA MET A 34 19.68 -7.85 11.35
C MET A 34 20.81 -8.23 12.31
N PHE A 35 21.82 -8.95 11.82
CA PHE A 35 22.91 -9.51 12.65
C PHE A 35 24.30 -9.15 12.16
N SER A 36 24.43 -8.33 11.13
CA SER A 36 25.69 -7.89 10.56
C SER A 36 25.70 -6.39 10.25
N ASP A 37 26.87 -5.85 9.98
CA ASP A 37 27.08 -4.45 9.60
C ASP A 37 26.92 -4.19 8.08
N ALA A 38 26.57 -5.22 7.29
CA ALA A 38 26.26 -5.04 5.89
C ALA A 38 25.11 -4.03 5.71
N PRO A 39 25.21 -3.10 4.76
CA PRO A 39 24.13 -2.15 4.49
C PRO A 39 22.82 -2.86 4.12
N ASN A 40 21.72 -2.35 4.60
CA ASN A 40 20.39 -2.81 4.21
C ASN A 40 19.84 -1.92 3.09
N PHE A 41 19.92 -2.37 1.85
CA PHE A 41 19.36 -1.67 0.69
C PHE A 41 18.86 -2.66 -0.37
N PHE A 42 17.91 -2.23 -1.16
CA PHE A 42 17.36 -3.03 -2.25
C PHE A 42 18.16 -2.79 -3.55
N GLY A 43 18.50 -3.89 -4.24
CA GLY A 43 19.25 -3.86 -5.50
C GLY A 43 20.77 -4.02 -5.28
N GLY A 44 21.54 -3.73 -6.29
CA GLY A 44 22.98 -3.95 -6.34
C GLY A 44 23.34 -5.21 -7.12
N GLU A 45 24.63 -5.36 -7.45
CA GLU A 45 25.15 -6.56 -8.12
C GLU A 45 24.98 -7.78 -7.21
N PRO A 46 24.52 -8.93 -7.73
CA PRO A 46 24.32 -10.13 -6.93
C PRO A 46 25.54 -10.55 -6.12
N ASN A 47 25.31 -10.92 -4.87
CA ASN A 47 26.34 -11.42 -3.94
C ASN A 47 27.48 -10.43 -3.61
N THR A 48 27.26 -9.12 -3.77
CA THR A 48 28.25 -8.10 -3.42
C THR A 48 28.00 -7.45 -2.07
N ASN A 49 26.82 -7.65 -1.47
CA ASN A 49 26.42 -7.09 -0.18
C ASN A 49 26.21 -8.20 0.86
N VAL A 50 27.28 -8.92 1.17
CA VAL A 50 27.30 -10.04 2.13
C VAL A 50 28.51 -9.95 3.02
N THR A 51 28.35 -10.35 4.28
CA THR A 51 29.44 -10.47 5.27
C THR A 51 29.66 -11.93 5.66
N PRO A 52 30.78 -12.26 6.34
CA PRO A 52 30.95 -13.59 6.92
C PRO A 52 29.81 -14.04 7.83
N VAL A 53 29.16 -13.11 8.55
CA VAL A 53 28.01 -13.39 9.41
C VAL A 53 26.80 -13.84 8.57
N ASP A 54 26.49 -13.12 7.48
CA ASP A 54 25.36 -13.45 6.60
C ASP A 54 25.53 -14.83 5.95
N LEU A 55 26.78 -15.21 5.67
CA LEU A 55 27.13 -16.50 5.08
C LEU A 55 27.33 -17.62 6.11
N GLY A 56 27.36 -17.31 7.39
CA GLY A 56 27.59 -18.29 8.46
C GLY A 56 28.99 -18.89 8.42
N LEU A 57 30.02 -18.10 8.05
CA LEU A 57 31.37 -18.59 8.00
C LEU A 57 31.90 -18.90 9.40
N PRO A 58 32.82 -19.91 9.55
CA PRO A 58 33.35 -20.29 10.84
C PRO A 58 34.01 -19.12 11.57
N GLY A 59 33.66 -18.93 12.84
CA GLY A 59 34.23 -17.88 13.70
C GLY A 59 33.50 -16.54 13.61
N SER A 60 32.53 -16.36 12.72
CA SER A 60 31.68 -15.17 12.70
C SER A 60 30.56 -15.27 13.74
N LEU A 61 30.29 -14.17 14.45
CA LEU A 61 29.25 -14.10 15.47
C LEU A 61 28.22 -13.04 15.12
N PRO A 62 26.92 -13.32 15.26
CA PRO A 62 25.85 -12.36 15.04
C PRO A 62 25.80 -11.30 16.13
N VAL A 63 25.39 -10.07 15.78
CA VAL A 63 25.12 -8.98 16.73
C VAL A 63 23.77 -8.36 16.36
N VAL A 64 22.86 -8.30 17.33
CA VAL A 64 21.49 -7.81 17.10
C VAL A 64 21.48 -6.34 16.72
N ASN A 65 20.74 -5.97 15.68
CA ASN A 65 20.51 -4.59 15.28
C ASN A 65 19.54 -3.91 16.26
N GLU A 66 20.02 -2.94 17.03
CA GLU A 66 19.22 -2.20 18.02
C GLU A 66 18.00 -1.50 17.40
N GLN A 67 18.16 -0.94 16.19
CA GLN A 67 17.04 -0.25 15.54
C GLN A 67 15.95 -1.23 15.09
N ALA A 68 16.32 -2.44 14.68
CA ALA A 68 15.33 -3.49 14.37
C ALA A 68 14.54 -3.90 15.62
N VAL A 69 15.18 -3.98 16.78
CA VAL A 69 14.50 -4.22 18.08
C VAL A 69 13.51 -3.09 18.37
N LYS A 70 13.93 -1.82 18.29
CA LYS A 70 13.07 -0.65 18.51
C LYS A 70 11.86 -0.64 17.56
N TYR A 71 12.09 -0.91 16.28
CA TYR A 71 11.01 -1.01 15.28
C TYR A 71 10.02 -2.14 15.59
N SER A 72 10.52 -3.30 16.02
CA SER A 72 9.69 -4.45 16.39
C SER A 72 8.84 -4.16 17.64
N ILE A 73 9.39 -3.48 18.63
CA ILE A 73 8.65 -3.03 19.83
C ILE A 73 7.57 -2.01 19.42
N SER A 74 7.91 -1.00 18.62
CA SER A 74 6.94 0.00 18.14
C SER A 74 5.81 -0.64 17.35
N LEU A 75 6.12 -1.63 16.51
CA LEU A 75 5.13 -2.39 15.77
C LEU A 75 4.22 -3.20 16.73
N GLY A 76 4.81 -3.94 17.70
CA GLY A 76 4.05 -4.67 18.70
C GLY A 76 3.08 -3.76 19.48
N LEU A 77 3.55 -2.59 19.90
CA LEU A 77 2.71 -1.59 20.59
C LEU A 77 1.57 -1.07 19.70
N ALA A 78 1.85 -0.80 18.42
CA ALA A 78 0.83 -0.35 17.45
C ALA A 78 -0.21 -1.43 17.13
N LEU A 79 0.17 -2.71 17.25
CA LEU A 79 -0.73 -3.87 17.15
C LEU A 79 -1.49 -4.18 18.46
N GLY A 80 -1.33 -3.35 19.50
CA GLY A 80 -1.95 -3.57 20.79
C GLY A 80 -1.38 -4.75 21.57
N CYS A 81 -0.20 -5.25 21.21
CA CYS A 81 0.47 -6.36 21.87
C CYS A 81 1.10 -5.95 23.21
N LEU A 82 1.27 -6.94 24.08
CA LEU A 82 2.18 -6.88 25.20
C LEU A 82 3.62 -7.08 24.71
N ILE A 83 4.55 -6.29 25.24
CA ILE A 83 5.98 -6.46 24.98
C ILE A 83 6.58 -7.39 26.02
N ALA A 84 7.31 -8.41 25.57
CA ALA A 84 7.94 -9.37 26.44
C ALA A 84 9.04 -8.71 27.30
N PRO A 85 9.08 -8.95 28.62
CA PRO A 85 10.13 -8.43 29.48
C PRO A 85 11.51 -9.05 29.15
N SER A 86 11.51 -10.24 28.57
CA SER A 86 12.68 -10.93 28.04
C SER A 86 12.24 -11.74 26.83
N SER A 87 12.99 -11.66 25.77
CA SER A 87 12.73 -12.31 24.48
C SER A 87 14.02 -12.95 23.99
N ARG A 88 13.93 -14.11 23.36
CA ARG A 88 15.10 -14.89 22.95
C ARG A 88 15.01 -15.30 21.48
N PHE A 89 16.15 -15.21 20.79
CA PHE A 89 16.30 -15.80 19.47
C PHE A 89 16.48 -17.31 19.53
N ALA A 90 16.01 -17.97 18.49
CA ALA A 90 16.13 -19.40 18.28
C ALA A 90 16.61 -19.70 16.85
N ARG A 91 17.26 -20.84 16.67
CA ARG A 91 17.62 -21.34 15.35
C ARG A 91 16.50 -22.21 14.81
N LYS A 92 15.93 -21.78 13.66
CA LYS A 92 15.00 -22.57 12.83
C LYS A 92 15.83 -23.34 11.81
N ASN A 93 16.05 -24.62 12.03
CA ASN A 93 16.97 -25.43 11.23
C ASN A 93 16.26 -26.04 10.03
N TYR A 94 16.69 -25.69 8.83
CA TYR A 94 16.27 -26.31 7.60
C TYR A 94 17.30 -26.06 6.50
N PHE A 95 17.39 -26.96 5.54
CA PHE A 95 18.27 -26.82 4.40
C PHE A 95 17.51 -26.30 3.20
N TYR A 96 17.95 -25.15 2.67
CA TYR A 96 17.51 -24.63 1.39
C TYR A 96 18.64 -23.80 0.75
N PRO A 97 18.75 -23.73 -0.60
CA PRO A 97 19.87 -23.07 -1.26
C PRO A 97 20.05 -21.60 -0.95
N ASP A 98 18.98 -20.86 -0.64
CA ASP A 98 19.00 -19.44 -0.27
C ASP A 98 19.31 -19.19 1.20
N LEU A 99 19.47 -20.24 2.00
CA LEU A 99 19.80 -20.18 3.41
C LEU A 99 21.24 -20.65 3.64
N ALA A 100 22.20 -19.71 3.54
CA ALA A 100 23.63 -20.00 3.57
C ALA A 100 24.10 -20.72 4.84
N LYS A 101 23.48 -20.42 5.98
CA LYS A 101 23.80 -20.99 7.29
C LYS A 101 23.17 -22.35 7.56
N ASN A 102 22.21 -22.81 6.73
CA ASN A 102 21.34 -23.95 6.96
C ASN A 102 20.39 -23.79 8.17
N TYR A 103 20.28 -22.61 8.73
CA TYR A 103 19.30 -22.22 9.71
C TYR A 103 18.96 -20.73 9.54
N GLN A 104 17.79 -20.36 9.97
CA GLN A 104 17.34 -18.97 10.09
C GLN A 104 17.34 -18.62 11.57
N ILE A 105 17.91 -17.46 11.91
CA ILE A 105 17.75 -16.91 13.26
C ILE A 105 16.38 -16.22 13.29
N SER A 106 15.53 -16.69 14.19
CA SER A 106 14.13 -16.27 14.36
C SER A 106 13.80 -16.28 15.84
N GLN A 107 12.53 -16.09 16.19
CA GLN A 107 12.00 -16.31 17.53
C GLN A 107 10.90 -17.36 17.44
N PHE A 108 10.76 -18.23 18.43
CA PHE A 108 9.77 -19.31 18.42
C PHE A 108 8.78 -19.19 19.58
N ASP A 109 9.19 -19.57 20.79
CA ASP A 109 8.39 -19.61 22.00
C ASP A 109 8.55 -18.36 22.88
N GLU A 110 9.56 -17.52 22.61
CA GLU A 110 9.84 -16.29 23.34
C GLU A 110 9.86 -15.06 22.40
N PRO A 111 8.72 -14.72 21.77
CA PRO A 111 8.64 -13.59 20.83
C PRO A 111 8.77 -12.26 21.56
N ILE A 112 9.15 -11.19 20.82
CA ILE A 112 9.25 -9.83 21.39
C ILE A 112 7.90 -9.24 21.75
N ALA A 113 6.82 -9.60 21.05
CA ALA A 113 5.49 -9.08 21.27
C ALA A 113 4.42 -10.19 21.08
N PHE A 114 3.36 -10.16 21.89
CA PHE A 114 2.31 -11.18 21.89
C PHE A 114 0.97 -10.64 22.38
N GLY A 115 -0.13 -11.33 22.05
CA GLY A 115 -1.45 -11.11 22.62
C GLY A 115 -2.02 -9.72 22.32
N GLY A 116 -2.13 -9.36 21.05
CA GLY A 116 -2.70 -8.08 20.61
C GLY A 116 -3.99 -8.22 19.80
N SER A 117 -4.42 -7.12 19.23
CA SER A 117 -5.53 -7.09 18.27
C SER A 117 -5.48 -5.83 17.42
N VAL A 118 -6.01 -5.95 16.20
CA VAL A 118 -6.10 -4.83 15.25
C VAL A 118 -7.55 -4.66 14.81
N GLU A 119 -8.09 -3.44 14.90
CA GLU A 119 -9.36 -3.09 14.28
C GLU A 119 -9.15 -2.92 12.77
N VAL A 120 -9.93 -3.65 12.00
CA VAL A 120 -9.94 -3.63 10.53
C VAL A 120 -11.27 -3.08 10.06
N GLU A 121 -11.25 -2.03 9.26
CA GLU A 121 -12.46 -1.45 8.67
C GLU A 121 -12.74 -2.10 7.32
N LEU A 122 -13.92 -2.71 7.21
CA LEU A 122 -14.43 -3.30 5.98
C LEU A 122 -14.91 -2.20 5.00
N PRO A 123 -15.07 -2.52 3.70
CA PRO A 123 -15.48 -1.54 2.69
C PRO A 123 -16.83 -0.85 2.96
N ASP A 124 -17.71 -1.48 3.74
CA ASP A 124 -19.00 -0.93 4.16
C ASP A 124 -18.94 -0.13 5.48
N GLY A 125 -17.75 0.05 6.05
CA GLY A 125 -17.53 0.80 7.29
C GLY A 125 -17.69 -0.03 8.57
N ARG A 126 -18.07 -1.30 8.49
CA ARG A 126 -18.09 -2.20 9.67
C ARG A 126 -16.67 -2.45 10.16
N LEU A 127 -16.50 -2.50 11.48
CA LEU A 127 -15.25 -2.83 12.12
C LEU A 127 -15.19 -4.32 12.47
N PHE A 128 -14.06 -4.92 12.19
CA PHE A 128 -13.76 -6.30 12.55
C PHE A 128 -12.46 -6.34 13.36
N THR A 129 -12.48 -7.01 14.52
CA THR A 129 -11.29 -7.15 15.35
C THR A 129 -10.55 -8.41 14.95
N VAL A 130 -9.31 -8.27 14.47
CA VAL A 130 -8.42 -9.39 14.13
C VAL A 130 -7.46 -9.60 15.31
N PRO A 131 -7.50 -10.77 15.98
CA PRO A 131 -6.60 -11.07 17.08
C PRO A 131 -5.18 -11.35 16.59
N ILE A 132 -4.18 -10.82 17.27
CA ILE A 132 -2.76 -11.05 17.00
C ILE A 132 -2.21 -12.00 18.07
N GLU A 133 -1.70 -13.14 17.65
CA GLU A 133 -1.03 -14.09 18.54
C GLU A 133 0.31 -13.54 18.96
N ARG A 134 1.16 -13.16 17.96
CA ARG A 134 2.50 -12.63 18.20
C ARG A 134 3.02 -11.80 17.04
N ALA A 135 4.04 -11.01 17.36
CA ALA A 135 4.96 -10.45 16.39
C ALA A 135 6.38 -10.79 16.84
N HIS A 136 7.20 -11.34 15.95
CA HIS A 136 8.53 -11.79 16.28
C HIS A 136 9.56 -11.38 15.22
N MET A 137 10.81 -11.25 15.66
CA MET A 137 11.92 -10.84 14.81
C MET A 137 12.57 -12.05 14.15
N GLU A 138 13.01 -11.87 12.92
CA GLU A 138 13.80 -12.85 12.18
C GLU A 138 14.67 -12.17 11.12
N GLU A 139 15.48 -12.94 10.43
CA GLU A 139 16.24 -12.49 9.25
C GLU A 139 15.67 -13.10 7.98
N ASP A 140 15.71 -12.36 6.87
CA ASP A 140 15.27 -12.88 5.57
C ASP A 140 16.36 -13.80 4.96
N ALA A 141 15.92 -14.73 4.10
CA ALA A 141 16.80 -15.58 3.29
C ALA A 141 17.28 -14.85 2.03
N GLY A 142 18.23 -15.45 1.31
CA GLY A 142 18.63 -15.00 -0.01
C GLY A 142 17.52 -15.07 -1.04
N LYS A 143 17.81 -14.65 -2.25
CA LYS A 143 16.87 -14.67 -3.37
C LYS A 143 17.23 -15.79 -4.35
N LEU A 144 16.25 -16.60 -4.72
CA LEU A 144 16.37 -17.60 -5.79
C LEU A 144 15.79 -17.05 -7.10
N THR A 145 16.54 -17.17 -8.18
CA THR A 145 16.07 -16.87 -9.54
C THR A 145 16.19 -18.15 -10.37
N HIS A 146 15.06 -18.66 -10.84
CA HIS A 146 15.01 -19.85 -11.66
C HIS A 146 15.19 -19.48 -13.14
N VAL A 147 16.16 -20.11 -13.79
CA VAL A 147 16.53 -19.85 -15.19
C VAL A 147 16.13 -21.03 -16.06
N GLY A 148 15.61 -20.75 -17.25
CA GLY A 148 15.02 -21.75 -18.12
C GLY A 148 13.55 -22.08 -17.75
N GLY A 149 12.83 -22.73 -18.64
CA GLY A 149 11.41 -23.02 -18.48
C GLY A 149 10.48 -21.85 -18.80
N ALA A 150 9.24 -22.17 -19.12
CA ALA A 150 8.25 -21.18 -19.60
C ALA A 150 7.64 -20.31 -18.49
N THR A 151 7.87 -20.63 -17.20
CA THR A 151 7.10 -20.04 -16.09
C THR A 151 7.95 -19.32 -15.03
N GLY A 152 9.29 -19.32 -15.15
CA GLY A 152 10.19 -18.76 -14.12
C GLY A 152 10.12 -19.50 -12.77
N ARG A 153 9.58 -20.73 -12.73
CA ARG A 153 9.43 -21.55 -11.55
C ARG A 153 10.51 -22.64 -11.50
N ILE A 154 10.73 -23.22 -10.33
CA ILE A 154 11.65 -24.35 -10.15
C ILE A 154 11.29 -25.54 -11.02
N GLN A 155 9.99 -25.80 -11.24
CA GLN A 155 9.52 -26.84 -12.15
C GLN A 155 9.78 -26.44 -13.60
N GLY A 156 10.68 -27.17 -14.24
CA GLY A 156 11.12 -26.92 -15.62
C GLY A 156 12.27 -25.95 -15.73
N ALA A 157 12.81 -25.43 -14.64
CA ALA A 157 14.04 -24.66 -14.65
C ALA A 157 15.26 -25.57 -14.92
N GLU A 158 16.20 -25.08 -15.72
CA GLU A 158 17.46 -25.78 -16.00
C GLU A 158 18.42 -25.66 -14.81
N TYR A 159 18.44 -24.47 -14.16
CA TYR A 159 19.22 -24.19 -12.95
C TYR A 159 18.61 -23.01 -12.18
N SER A 160 19.13 -22.79 -10.97
CA SER A 160 18.75 -21.64 -10.15
C SER A 160 19.99 -20.85 -9.76
N LEU A 161 19.87 -19.52 -9.83
CA LEU A 161 20.87 -18.59 -9.31
C LEU A 161 20.48 -18.20 -7.90
N VAL A 162 21.46 -18.08 -7.01
CA VAL A 162 21.28 -17.65 -5.63
C VAL A 162 21.95 -16.31 -5.45
N ASP A 163 21.19 -15.31 -4.96
CA ASP A 163 21.68 -14.01 -4.57
C ASP A 163 21.51 -13.85 -3.05
N TYR A 164 22.61 -13.77 -2.32
CA TYR A 164 22.60 -13.62 -0.86
C TYR A 164 22.56 -12.15 -0.40
N ASN A 165 22.43 -11.17 -1.29
CA ASN A 165 22.35 -9.77 -0.88
C ASN A 165 21.19 -9.52 0.09
N ARG A 166 20.06 -10.25 -0.04
CA ARG A 166 18.92 -10.15 0.86
C ARG A 166 19.10 -10.94 2.16
N ALA A 167 19.99 -11.96 2.19
CA ALA A 167 20.22 -12.76 3.40
C ALA A 167 20.62 -11.87 4.57
N GLY A 168 19.95 -12.01 5.70
CA GLY A 168 20.18 -11.20 6.89
C GLY A 168 19.41 -9.86 6.94
N VAL A 169 18.58 -9.52 5.95
CA VAL A 169 17.69 -8.35 6.01
C VAL A 169 16.74 -8.51 7.21
N PRO A 170 16.59 -7.46 8.06
CA PRO A 170 15.70 -7.53 9.22
C PRO A 170 14.25 -7.71 8.81
N LEU A 171 13.61 -8.69 9.42
CA LEU A 171 12.25 -9.09 9.13
C LEU A 171 11.45 -9.20 10.44
N VAL A 172 10.19 -8.80 10.41
CA VAL A 172 9.21 -9.10 11.47
C VAL A 172 8.08 -9.91 10.88
N GLU A 173 7.76 -11.03 11.51
CA GLU A 173 6.58 -11.83 11.20
C GLU A 173 5.48 -11.53 12.21
N ILE A 174 4.30 -11.16 11.69
CA ILE A 174 3.07 -10.92 12.46
C ILE A 174 2.16 -12.11 12.23
N VAL A 175 1.84 -12.84 13.28
CA VAL A 175 0.97 -14.03 13.23
C VAL A 175 -0.34 -13.70 13.93
N THR A 176 -1.46 -13.92 13.24
CA THR A 176 -2.79 -13.81 13.84
C THR A 176 -3.12 -15.06 14.64
N ASP A 177 -3.93 -14.92 15.67
CA ASP A 177 -4.68 -16.04 16.19
C ASP A 177 -5.77 -16.45 15.19
N ILE A 178 -6.48 -17.54 15.49
CA ILE A 178 -7.54 -18.05 14.62
C ILE A 178 -8.68 -17.03 14.52
N ILE A 179 -9.07 -16.70 13.29
CA ILE A 179 -10.12 -15.74 12.98
C ILE A 179 -11.40 -16.49 12.65
N TYR A 180 -12.44 -16.26 13.44
CA TYR A 180 -13.78 -16.78 13.25
C TYR A 180 -14.76 -15.65 12.87
N GLY A 181 -15.91 -16.01 12.33
CA GLY A 181 -17.03 -15.08 12.09
C GLY A 181 -16.82 -14.11 10.93
N ALA A 182 -15.80 -14.32 10.10
CA ALA A 182 -15.62 -13.52 8.89
C ALA A 182 -16.71 -13.76 7.84
N GLU A 183 -17.27 -14.97 7.83
CA GLU A 183 -18.43 -15.36 7.01
C GLU A 183 -18.28 -14.95 5.54
N TYR A 184 -19.31 -14.25 5.02
CA TYR A 184 -19.35 -13.76 3.65
C TYR A 184 -18.20 -12.80 3.33
N ASP A 185 -17.75 -12.05 4.34
CA ASP A 185 -16.72 -11.00 4.20
C ASP A 185 -15.29 -11.55 4.28
N ALA A 186 -15.08 -12.87 4.38
CA ALA A 186 -13.76 -13.46 4.56
C ALA A 186 -12.69 -12.98 3.53
N PRO A 187 -12.99 -12.87 2.22
CA PRO A 187 -12.03 -12.32 1.24
C PRO A 187 -11.74 -10.84 1.45
N GLU A 188 -12.77 -10.05 1.70
CA GLU A 188 -12.70 -8.61 1.93
C GLU A 188 -11.95 -8.30 3.24
N LEU A 189 -12.20 -9.08 4.30
CA LEU A 189 -11.49 -8.97 5.57
C LEU A 189 -10.00 -9.25 5.40
N ALA A 190 -9.63 -10.29 4.66
CA ALA A 190 -8.24 -10.61 4.40
C ALA A 190 -7.50 -9.46 3.72
N LYS A 191 -8.09 -8.88 2.68
CA LYS A 191 -7.56 -7.71 1.99
C LYS A 191 -7.44 -6.48 2.90
N ALA A 192 -8.50 -6.20 3.68
CA ALA A 192 -8.55 -5.07 4.59
C ALA A 192 -7.53 -5.22 5.72
N TYR A 193 -7.33 -6.44 6.24
CA TYR A 193 -6.31 -6.73 7.24
C TYR A 193 -4.90 -6.43 6.73
N VAL A 194 -4.51 -6.99 5.58
CA VAL A 194 -3.18 -6.75 5.00
C VAL A 194 -2.98 -5.26 4.68
N SER A 195 -4.02 -4.57 4.20
CA SER A 195 -3.99 -3.12 3.99
C SER A 195 -3.77 -2.36 5.30
N THR A 196 -4.44 -2.77 6.38
CA THR A 196 -4.29 -2.14 7.71
C THR A 196 -2.87 -2.33 8.26
N ILE A 197 -2.30 -3.54 8.15
CA ILE A 197 -0.90 -3.79 8.54
C ILE A 197 0.05 -2.91 7.72
N ARG A 198 -0.14 -2.84 6.40
CA ARG A 198 0.65 -1.95 5.52
C ARG A 198 0.60 -0.50 6.01
N ASP A 199 -0.57 0.01 6.29
CA ASP A 199 -0.75 1.39 6.74
C ASP A 199 -0.11 1.65 8.11
N ILE A 200 -0.15 0.67 9.02
CA ILE A 200 0.52 0.75 10.32
C ILE A 200 2.04 0.86 10.13
N VAL A 201 2.65 -0.06 9.39
CA VAL A 201 4.12 -0.09 9.26
C VAL A 201 4.66 1.10 8.48
N VAL A 202 3.92 1.61 7.50
CA VAL A 202 4.25 2.85 6.78
C VAL A 202 4.12 4.07 7.71
N SER A 203 3.05 4.15 8.50
CA SER A 203 2.87 5.27 9.43
C SER A 203 3.91 5.31 10.55
N LEU A 204 4.44 4.16 10.95
CA LEU A 204 5.56 4.04 11.88
C LEU A 204 6.92 4.39 11.23
N GLY A 205 6.99 4.50 9.90
CA GLY A 205 8.22 4.73 9.16
C GLY A 205 9.21 3.55 9.20
N ILE A 206 8.74 2.35 9.49
CA ILE A 206 9.59 1.16 9.69
C ILE A 206 9.76 0.29 8.45
N SER A 207 8.91 0.49 7.44
CA SER A 207 8.95 -0.23 6.15
C SER A 207 8.26 0.57 5.06
N ASP A 208 8.71 0.41 3.81
CA ASP A 208 8.00 0.91 2.62
C ASP A 208 6.76 0.06 2.29
N ALA A 209 6.68 -1.15 2.82
CA ALA A 209 5.59 -2.11 2.68
C ALA A 209 5.11 -2.35 1.23
N LYS A 210 6.04 -2.41 0.28
CA LYS A 210 5.78 -2.63 -1.14
C LYS A 210 5.70 -4.13 -1.43
N MET A 211 4.47 -4.66 -1.63
CA MET A 211 4.25 -6.09 -1.89
C MET A 211 4.94 -6.55 -3.17
N GLU A 212 4.97 -5.72 -4.20
CA GLU A 212 5.63 -6.00 -5.48
C GLU A 212 7.16 -6.11 -5.38
N ARG A 213 7.76 -5.55 -4.33
CA ARG A 213 9.20 -5.68 -4.03
C ARG A 213 9.50 -6.79 -3.03
N GLY A 214 8.45 -7.36 -2.41
CA GLY A 214 8.59 -8.37 -1.37
C GLY A 214 8.85 -7.82 0.03
N ASN A 215 8.79 -6.48 0.23
CA ASN A 215 8.95 -5.86 1.54
C ASN A 215 7.76 -6.14 2.48
N LEU A 216 6.61 -6.47 1.93
CA LEU A 216 5.45 -6.98 2.64
C LEU A 216 4.96 -8.24 1.95
N ARG A 217 4.91 -9.35 2.67
CA ARG A 217 4.41 -10.65 2.19
C ARG A 217 3.31 -11.12 3.11
N CYS A 218 2.32 -11.79 2.56
CA CYS A 218 1.24 -12.37 3.33
C CYS A 218 1.04 -13.82 2.92
N ASP A 219 1.10 -14.70 3.91
CA ASP A 219 0.71 -16.10 3.78
C ASP A 219 -0.64 -16.27 4.46
N ALA A 220 -1.61 -16.86 3.76
CA ALA A 220 -2.97 -17.03 4.25
C ALA A 220 -3.27 -18.50 4.56
N ASN A 221 -3.65 -18.75 5.80
CA ASN A 221 -4.13 -20.04 6.28
C ASN A 221 -5.65 -20.07 6.20
N ILE A 222 -6.21 -21.09 5.52
CA ILE A 222 -7.65 -21.23 5.30
C ILE A 222 -8.07 -22.64 5.63
N SER A 223 -9.12 -22.78 6.44
CA SER A 223 -9.84 -24.03 6.65
C SER A 223 -11.34 -23.79 6.64
N LEU A 224 -12.11 -24.84 6.41
CA LEU A 224 -13.57 -24.78 6.47
C LEU A 224 -14.09 -25.67 7.59
N ARG A 225 -14.98 -25.12 8.41
CA ARG A 225 -15.72 -25.86 9.43
C ARG A 225 -17.15 -26.08 8.95
N ARG A 226 -17.61 -27.35 8.96
CA ARG A 226 -19.00 -27.65 8.57
C ARG A 226 -19.96 -26.98 9.55
N ARG A 227 -21.00 -26.36 9.04
CA ARG A 227 -22.05 -25.80 9.88
C ARG A 227 -22.89 -26.92 10.50
N THR A 228 -23.26 -26.72 11.74
CA THR A 228 -24.12 -27.60 12.52
C THR A 228 -25.49 -26.95 12.69
N GLY A 229 -26.48 -27.74 13.05
CA GLY A 229 -27.85 -27.25 13.30
C GLY A 229 -27.95 -26.32 14.52
N PRO A 230 -29.03 -25.53 14.64
CA PRO A 230 -29.26 -24.69 15.79
C PRO A 230 -29.25 -25.49 17.11
N GLY A 231 -28.37 -25.12 18.04
CA GLY A 231 -28.23 -25.80 19.34
C GLY A 231 -27.28 -26.99 19.35
N GLU A 232 -26.73 -27.39 18.22
CA GLU A 232 -25.70 -28.42 18.14
C GLU A 232 -24.32 -27.84 18.44
N PRO A 233 -23.40 -28.63 19.04
CA PRO A 233 -22.01 -28.21 19.21
C PRO A 233 -21.36 -27.90 17.85
N ALA A 234 -20.51 -26.88 17.81
CA ALA A 234 -19.73 -26.54 16.62
C ALA A 234 -18.91 -27.76 16.16
N ALA A 235 -18.91 -28.02 14.87
CA ALA A 235 -18.07 -29.08 14.30
C ALA A 235 -16.59 -28.82 14.57
N LYS A 236 -15.77 -29.86 14.50
CA LYS A 236 -14.31 -29.75 14.60
C LYS A 236 -13.78 -28.84 13.48
N LEU A 237 -12.68 -28.15 13.77
CA LEU A 237 -11.94 -27.39 12.76
C LEU A 237 -11.52 -28.32 11.62
N GLY A 238 -11.66 -27.82 10.41
CA GLY A 238 -11.16 -28.50 9.22
C GLY A 238 -9.64 -28.43 9.10
N THR A 239 -9.08 -29.23 8.22
CA THR A 239 -7.66 -29.18 7.88
C THR A 239 -7.35 -27.89 7.14
N ARG A 240 -6.35 -27.14 7.58
CA ARG A 240 -5.92 -25.88 6.95
C ARG A 240 -5.02 -26.13 5.75
N THR A 241 -5.10 -25.24 4.76
CA THR A 241 -4.09 -25.07 3.73
C THR A 241 -3.47 -23.67 3.87
N GLU A 242 -2.17 -23.55 3.57
CA GLU A 242 -1.44 -22.31 3.55
C GLU A 242 -1.29 -21.84 2.10
N THR A 243 -1.74 -20.63 1.79
CA THR A 243 -1.63 -20.04 0.44
C THR A 243 -0.53 -19.01 0.41
N LYS A 244 0.47 -19.24 -0.45
CA LYS A 244 1.65 -18.38 -0.67
C LYS A 244 1.63 -17.71 -2.04
N ASN A 245 2.59 -16.81 -2.29
CA ASN A 245 2.75 -16.03 -3.53
C ASN A 245 1.61 -15.04 -3.77
N VAL A 246 1.12 -14.42 -2.73
CA VAL A 246 0.05 -13.42 -2.79
C VAL A 246 0.68 -12.04 -2.79
N ASN A 247 0.99 -11.51 -3.99
CA ASN A 247 1.84 -10.34 -4.18
C ASN A 247 1.07 -9.01 -4.33
N SER A 248 -0.22 -9.00 -4.05
CA SER A 248 -1.05 -7.79 -4.05
C SER A 248 -2.28 -7.96 -3.17
N LEU A 249 -2.85 -6.85 -2.71
CA LEU A 249 -4.09 -6.86 -1.92
C LEU A 249 -5.25 -7.53 -2.67
N ARG A 250 -5.33 -7.35 -3.99
CA ARG A 250 -6.33 -8.00 -4.84
C ARG A 250 -6.10 -9.52 -4.92
N SER A 251 -4.84 -9.93 -4.95
CA SER A 251 -4.50 -11.36 -4.97
C SER A 251 -4.86 -12.04 -3.65
N VAL A 252 -4.72 -11.35 -2.49
CA VAL A 252 -5.16 -11.85 -1.18
C VAL A 252 -6.66 -12.18 -1.22
N GLU A 253 -7.49 -11.21 -1.60
CA GLU A 253 -8.94 -11.36 -1.70
C GLU A 253 -9.34 -12.54 -2.61
N ARG A 254 -8.76 -12.59 -3.81
CA ARG A 254 -9.06 -13.64 -4.82
C ARG A 254 -8.61 -15.04 -4.38
N ALA A 255 -7.45 -15.12 -3.73
CA ALA A 255 -6.91 -16.38 -3.26
C ALA A 255 -7.77 -17.00 -2.14
N ILE A 256 -8.21 -16.17 -1.18
CA ILE A 256 -9.12 -16.61 -0.12
C ILE A 256 -10.44 -17.11 -0.70
N ARG A 257 -11.07 -16.35 -1.59
CA ARG A 257 -12.33 -16.74 -2.25
C ARG A 257 -12.17 -18.07 -2.99
N TYR A 258 -11.10 -18.20 -3.76
CA TYR A 258 -10.81 -19.44 -4.51
C TYR A 258 -10.63 -20.65 -3.57
N GLU A 259 -9.87 -20.51 -2.51
CA GLU A 259 -9.61 -21.62 -1.57
C GLU A 259 -10.88 -22.04 -0.81
N ILE A 260 -11.74 -21.10 -0.42
CA ILE A 260 -13.06 -21.42 0.17
C ILE A 260 -13.89 -22.27 -0.80
N GLN A 261 -14.02 -21.83 -2.05
CA GLN A 261 -14.79 -22.54 -3.07
C GLN A 261 -14.21 -23.93 -3.40
N ARG A 262 -12.87 -24.04 -3.47
CA ARG A 262 -12.17 -25.29 -3.73
C ARG A 262 -12.33 -26.29 -2.60
N GLN A 263 -12.08 -25.87 -1.37
CA GLN A 263 -12.20 -26.73 -0.19
C GLN A 263 -13.65 -27.19 0.00
N ALA A 264 -14.62 -26.30 -0.18
CA ALA A 264 -16.04 -26.63 -0.07
C ALA A 264 -16.46 -27.69 -1.08
N ALA A 265 -16.03 -27.59 -2.33
CA ALA A 265 -16.32 -28.60 -3.36
C ALA A 265 -15.74 -29.98 -3.00
N ILE A 266 -14.51 -30.06 -2.49
CA ILE A 266 -13.88 -31.29 -2.07
C ILE A 266 -14.63 -31.92 -0.88
N LEU A 267 -14.93 -31.11 0.15
CA LEU A 267 -15.57 -31.61 1.38
C LEU A 267 -17.02 -32.05 1.16
N ASP A 268 -17.76 -31.32 0.34
CA ASP A 268 -19.14 -31.68 0.02
C ASP A 268 -19.22 -32.95 -0.88
N GLY A 269 -18.22 -33.15 -1.75
CA GLY A 269 -18.03 -34.36 -2.51
C GLY A 269 -17.55 -35.57 -1.70
N GLY A 270 -17.41 -35.46 -0.37
CA GLY A 270 -16.94 -36.52 0.52
C GLY A 270 -15.42 -36.72 0.53
N GLY A 271 -14.67 -35.84 -0.09
CA GLY A 271 -13.21 -35.84 -0.06
C GLY A 271 -12.64 -35.27 1.25
N THR A 272 -11.32 -35.23 1.35
CA THR A 272 -10.58 -34.68 2.49
C THR A 272 -9.57 -33.62 2.05
N ILE A 273 -9.37 -32.58 2.89
CA ILE A 273 -8.32 -31.60 2.66
C ILE A 273 -7.01 -32.12 3.22
N ILE A 274 -5.94 -31.97 2.45
CA ILE A 274 -4.57 -32.31 2.88
C ILE A 274 -3.92 -31.04 3.40
N GLN A 275 -3.21 -31.13 4.52
CA GLN A 275 -2.42 -30.02 5.05
C GLN A 275 -1.20 -29.80 4.15
N GLU A 276 -1.25 -28.75 3.35
CA GLU A 276 -0.23 -28.45 2.36
C GLU A 276 -0.06 -26.95 2.14
N THR A 277 1.11 -26.55 1.66
CA THR A 277 1.32 -25.23 1.08
C THR A 277 0.77 -25.23 -0.35
N ARG A 278 0.04 -24.18 -0.69
CA ARG A 278 -0.50 -23.92 -2.03
C ARG A 278 0.06 -22.62 -2.56
N HIS A 279 0.30 -22.55 -3.87
CA HIS A 279 0.82 -21.36 -4.53
C HIS A 279 -0.25 -20.71 -5.37
N TRP A 280 -0.52 -19.43 -5.10
CA TRP A 280 -1.42 -18.61 -5.92
C TRP A 280 -0.80 -18.26 -7.27
N HIS A 281 -1.58 -18.29 -8.34
CA HIS A 281 -1.21 -17.96 -9.69
C HIS A 281 -2.10 -16.83 -10.20
N GLU A 282 -1.54 -15.62 -10.32
CA GLU A 282 -2.30 -14.43 -10.71
C GLU A 282 -2.85 -14.52 -12.13
N ASP A 283 -2.10 -15.14 -13.05
CA ASP A 283 -2.45 -15.35 -14.46
C ASP A 283 -3.68 -16.25 -14.65
N THR A 284 -3.79 -17.30 -13.85
CA THR A 284 -4.89 -18.27 -13.94
C THR A 284 -6.00 -18.03 -12.91
N GLY A 285 -5.72 -17.27 -11.84
CA GLY A 285 -6.64 -17.09 -10.72
C GLY A 285 -6.91 -18.38 -9.94
N GLN A 286 -5.92 -19.25 -9.81
CA GLN A 286 -6.02 -20.57 -9.16
C GLN A 286 -4.83 -20.81 -8.24
N THR A 287 -4.99 -21.78 -7.32
CA THR A 287 -3.88 -22.29 -6.53
C THR A 287 -3.42 -23.67 -7.06
N SER A 288 -2.14 -23.96 -6.91
CA SER A 288 -1.60 -25.31 -7.13
C SER A 288 -0.98 -25.86 -5.85
N ALA A 289 -1.04 -27.17 -5.67
CA ALA A 289 -0.38 -27.85 -4.56
C ALA A 289 1.14 -27.63 -4.62
N GLY A 290 1.72 -27.29 -3.47
CA GLY A 290 3.14 -27.27 -3.23
C GLY A 290 3.58 -28.52 -2.46
N ARG A 291 4.55 -28.33 -1.55
CA ARG A 291 4.97 -29.42 -0.66
C ARG A 291 3.97 -29.57 0.52
N PRO A 292 3.86 -30.76 1.11
CA PRO A 292 3.19 -30.91 2.39
C PRO A 292 3.82 -29.98 3.44
N LYS A 293 3.02 -29.39 4.31
CA LYS A 293 3.52 -28.50 5.36
C LYS A 293 4.24 -29.33 6.42
N SER A 294 5.47 -28.95 6.75
CA SER A 294 6.25 -29.54 7.84
C SER A 294 5.77 -28.98 9.18
N ASP A 295 5.70 -29.82 10.20
CA ASP A 295 5.40 -29.39 11.57
C ASP A 295 6.59 -28.66 12.21
N ALA A 296 6.35 -27.90 13.29
CA ALA A 296 7.39 -27.19 14.02
C ALA A 296 8.54 -28.09 14.52
N ASP A 297 8.22 -29.34 14.83
CA ASP A 297 9.19 -30.36 15.26
C ASP A 297 10.23 -30.69 14.19
N ASP A 298 9.89 -30.54 12.91
CA ASP A 298 10.81 -30.76 11.80
C ASP A 298 11.93 -29.72 11.73
N TYR A 299 11.70 -28.51 12.28
CA TYR A 299 12.70 -27.43 12.30
C TYR A 299 13.69 -27.55 13.46
N ARG A 300 13.45 -28.44 14.43
CA ARG A 300 14.36 -28.68 15.55
C ARG A 300 14.87 -27.38 16.18
N TYR A 301 13.93 -26.50 16.55
CA TYR A 301 14.22 -25.24 17.21
C TYR A 301 15.06 -25.44 18.47
N PHE A 302 16.07 -24.57 18.67
CA PHE A 302 16.79 -24.43 19.91
C PHE A 302 17.25 -22.97 20.08
N PRO A 303 17.49 -22.48 21.30
CA PRO A 303 17.93 -21.12 21.54
C PRO A 303 19.25 -20.82 20.79
N GLU A 304 19.33 -19.62 20.18
CA GLU A 304 20.55 -19.15 19.52
C GLU A 304 21.66 -18.92 20.58
N PRO A 305 22.74 -19.70 20.58
CA PRO A 305 23.74 -19.64 21.66
C PRO A 305 24.62 -18.41 21.62
N ASP A 306 24.71 -17.74 20.46
CA ASP A 306 25.61 -16.60 20.23
C ASP A 306 24.93 -15.25 20.46
N LEU A 307 23.63 -15.24 20.80
CA LEU A 307 22.86 -14.03 21.11
C LEU A 307 22.34 -14.03 22.54
N LEU A 308 22.51 -12.90 23.20
CA LEU A 308 21.91 -12.67 24.52
C LEU A 308 20.40 -12.43 24.39
N PRO A 309 19.60 -12.71 25.44
CA PRO A 309 18.20 -12.29 25.48
C PRO A 309 18.04 -10.79 25.26
N VAL A 310 16.96 -10.39 24.59
CA VAL A 310 16.56 -9.00 24.44
C VAL A 310 15.66 -8.64 25.60
N GLU A 311 16.09 -7.72 26.44
CA GLU A 311 15.39 -7.27 27.65
C GLU A 311 15.16 -5.76 27.60
N PRO A 312 14.10 -5.30 26.92
CA PRO A 312 13.82 -3.88 26.80
C PRO A 312 13.44 -3.29 28.16
N SER A 313 14.00 -2.14 28.52
CA SER A 313 13.63 -1.46 29.74
C SER A 313 12.21 -0.89 29.67
N ALA A 314 11.57 -0.71 30.83
CA ALA A 314 10.25 -0.09 30.91
C ALA A 314 10.25 1.34 30.33
N GLU A 315 11.33 2.09 30.57
CA GLU A 315 11.52 3.45 30.06
C GLU A 315 11.55 3.48 28.55
N LEU A 316 12.27 2.56 27.90
CA LEU A 316 12.32 2.42 26.44
C LEU A 316 10.93 2.10 25.87
N ILE A 317 10.20 1.17 26.50
CA ILE A 317 8.86 0.80 26.05
C ILE A 317 7.92 2.01 26.13
N GLU A 318 7.96 2.79 27.21
CA GLU A 318 7.11 3.99 27.34
C GLU A 318 7.54 5.13 26.42
N GLU A 319 8.83 5.32 26.16
CA GLU A 319 9.33 6.24 25.15
C GLU A 319 8.78 5.91 23.75
N LEU A 320 8.89 4.65 23.35
CA LEU A 320 8.38 4.17 22.06
C LEU A 320 6.85 4.24 21.99
N ARG A 321 6.15 3.98 23.10
CA ARG A 321 4.68 4.12 23.19
C ARG A 321 4.25 5.58 23.01
N ALA A 322 4.94 6.51 23.65
CA ALA A 322 4.65 7.94 23.54
C ALA A 322 4.95 8.49 22.13
N ALA A 323 5.88 7.87 21.41
CA ALA A 323 6.25 8.24 20.04
C ALA A 323 5.34 7.63 18.96
N LEU A 324 4.39 6.76 19.31
CA LEU A 324 3.48 6.16 18.34
C LEU A 324 2.66 7.24 17.63
N PRO A 325 2.57 7.21 16.31
CA PRO A 325 1.64 8.07 15.57
C PRO A 325 0.18 7.67 15.87
N GLU A 326 -0.74 8.58 15.56
CA GLU A 326 -2.16 8.25 15.58
C GLU A 326 -2.45 7.00 14.72
N ALA A 327 -3.22 6.06 15.26
CA ALA A 327 -3.54 4.82 14.56
C ALA A 327 -4.17 5.12 13.18
N PRO A 328 -3.73 4.47 12.09
CA PRO A 328 -4.17 4.80 10.73
C PRO A 328 -5.68 4.81 10.52
N ALA A 329 -6.40 3.86 11.12
CA ALA A 329 -7.86 3.81 11.03
C ALA A 329 -8.53 5.02 11.75
N VAL A 330 -8.01 5.41 12.91
CA VAL A 330 -8.48 6.60 13.65
C VAL A 330 -8.19 7.85 12.84
N ARG A 331 -6.96 7.99 12.35
CA ARG A 331 -6.55 9.10 11.50
C ARG A 331 -7.42 9.22 10.25
N ARG A 332 -7.71 8.12 9.55
CA ARG A 332 -8.59 8.13 8.37
C ARG A 332 -10.00 8.61 8.69
N ARG A 333 -10.62 8.09 9.77
CA ARG A 333 -11.95 8.53 10.19
C ARG A 333 -11.98 10.01 10.54
N ARG A 334 -11.00 10.49 11.28
CA ARG A 334 -10.86 11.91 11.63
C ARG A 334 -10.69 12.77 10.39
N LEU A 335 -9.72 12.45 9.52
CA LEU A 335 -9.46 13.22 8.29
C LEU A 335 -10.67 13.27 7.35
N LYS A 336 -11.38 12.14 7.19
CA LYS A 336 -12.61 12.11 6.39
C LYS A 336 -13.67 13.08 6.95
N ALA A 337 -13.86 13.11 8.27
CA ALA A 337 -14.79 14.01 8.93
C ALA A 337 -14.33 15.47 8.82
N ASP A 338 -13.06 15.76 9.10
CA ASP A 338 -12.48 17.12 9.06
C ASP A 338 -12.53 17.71 7.64
N TRP A 339 -12.31 16.89 6.61
CA TRP A 339 -12.32 17.31 5.21
C TRP A 339 -13.72 17.35 4.59
N GLY A 340 -14.73 16.75 5.26
CA GLY A 340 -16.09 16.67 4.75
C GLY A 340 -16.21 15.78 3.50
N PHE A 341 -15.34 14.80 3.33
CA PHE A 341 -15.36 13.88 2.20
C PHE A 341 -16.46 12.84 2.34
N THR A 342 -17.10 12.50 1.23
CA THR A 342 -17.92 11.29 1.12
C THR A 342 -17.05 10.04 1.22
N ASP A 343 -17.66 8.87 1.46
CA ASP A 343 -16.96 7.58 1.49
C ASP A 343 -16.20 7.32 0.20
N LEU A 344 -16.83 7.62 -0.94
CA LEU A 344 -16.23 7.43 -2.26
C LEU A 344 -15.00 8.32 -2.47
N GLU A 345 -15.09 9.59 -2.12
CA GLU A 345 -13.98 10.54 -2.25
C GLU A 345 -12.80 10.18 -1.36
N PHE A 346 -13.08 9.75 -0.13
CA PHE A 346 -12.03 9.35 0.80
C PHE A 346 -11.38 8.03 0.39
N GLN A 347 -12.19 7.07 -0.09
CA GLN A 347 -11.69 5.81 -0.62
C GLN A 347 -10.79 6.01 -1.86
N ASP A 348 -11.14 6.96 -2.73
CA ASP A 348 -10.31 7.35 -3.87
C ASP A 348 -8.92 7.85 -3.42
N VAL A 349 -8.89 8.70 -2.40
CA VAL A 349 -7.63 9.17 -1.78
C VAL A 349 -6.80 8.02 -1.21
N VAL A 350 -7.42 7.12 -0.45
CA VAL A 350 -6.72 5.95 0.12
C VAL A 350 -6.18 5.03 -0.97
N ASN A 351 -6.99 4.76 -1.99
CA ASN A 351 -6.60 3.88 -3.11
C ASN A 351 -5.49 4.49 -3.98
N SER A 352 -5.41 5.81 -4.08
CA SER A 352 -4.35 6.49 -4.84
C SER A 352 -2.96 6.34 -4.19
N GLY A 353 -2.90 6.02 -2.89
CA GLY A 353 -1.66 6.00 -2.13
C GLY A 353 -1.08 7.38 -1.78
N LEU A 354 -1.81 8.46 -2.08
CA LEU A 354 -1.37 9.86 -1.95
C LEU A 354 -1.95 10.57 -0.70
N LEU A 355 -2.36 9.80 0.31
CA LEU A 355 -2.95 10.35 1.52
C LEU A 355 -1.98 11.28 2.27
N THR A 356 -0.70 10.92 2.33
CA THR A 356 0.33 11.72 3.01
C THR A 356 0.53 13.06 2.32
N GLU A 357 0.67 13.07 1.00
CA GLU A 357 0.85 14.28 0.19
C GLU A 357 -0.35 15.23 0.32
N ILE A 358 -1.56 14.68 0.37
CA ILE A 358 -2.79 15.47 0.58
C ILE A 358 -2.82 16.07 1.98
N ILE A 359 -2.43 15.30 3.02
CA ILE A 359 -2.32 15.80 4.40
C ILE A 359 -1.32 16.96 4.47
N GLU A 360 -0.12 16.79 3.92
CA GLU A 360 0.94 17.79 3.94
C GLU A 360 0.55 19.05 3.15
N THR A 361 -0.07 18.90 1.97
CA THR A 361 -0.59 19.99 1.17
C THR A 361 -1.66 20.78 1.92
N THR A 362 -2.54 20.08 2.64
CA THR A 362 -3.60 20.69 3.46
C THR A 362 -3.00 21.41 4.67
N ALA A 363 -1.99 20.81 5.31
CA ALA A 363 -1.25 21.46 6.41
C ALA A 363 -0.50 22.72 5.96
N ALA A 364 -0.05 22.77 4.69
CA ALA A 364 0.57 23.94 4.08
C ALA A 364 -0.43 25.04 3.66
N GLY A 365 -1.75 24.83 3.82
CA GLY A 365 -2.78 25.85 3.66
C GLY A 365 -3.82 25.62 2.55
N ALA A 366 -3.66 24.62 1.69
CA ALA A 366 -4.66 24.30 0.67
C ALA A 366 -5.93 23.66 1.28
N SER A 367 -7.08 23.81 0.62
CA SER A 367 -8.26 23.01 0.96
C SER A 367 -8.03 21.53 0.60
N ALA A 368 -8.57 20.61 1.40
CA ALA A 368 -8.47 19.18 1.13
C ALA A 368 -9.06 18.78 -0.23
N GLN A 369 -10.13 19.44 -0.66
CA GLN A 369 -10.74 19.24 -1.98
C GLN A 369 -9.79 19.64 -3.12
N SER A 370 -9.12 20.80 -2.99
CA SER A 370 -8.14 21.26 -3.98
C SER A 370 -6.91 20.39 -3.98
N ALA A 371 -6.38 20.01 -2.80
CA ALA A 371 -5.26 19.08 -2.69
C ALA A 371 -5.58 17.73 -3.37
N ARG A 372 -6.74 17.13 -3.06
CA ARG A 372 -7.20 15.90 -3.72
C ARG A 372 -7.26 16.08 -5.25
N LYS A 373 -7.92 17.15 -5.72
CA LYS A 373 -8.06 17.43 -7.18
C LYS A 373 -6.72 17.42 -7.90
N TRP A 374 -5.71 18.07 -7.32
CA TRP A 374 -4.39 18.16 -7.97
C TRP A 374 -3.61 16.85 -7.85
N TRP A 375 -3.57 16.24 -6.68
CA TRP A 375 -2.78 15.02 -6.45
C TRP A 375 -3.35 13.80 -7.18
N THR A 376 -4.65 13.51 -7.04
CA THR A 376 -5.28 12.34 -7.70
C THR A 376 -5.60 12.58 -9.17
N GLY A 377 -5.58 13.82 -9.63
CA GLY A 377 -5.84 14.22 -11.02
C GLY A 377 -4.57 14.46 -11.83
N GLU A 378 -4.15 15.71 -11.90
CA GLU A 378 -3.09 16.15 -12.84
C GLU A 378 -1.71 15.58 -12.49
N ILE A 379 -1.33 15.58 -11.19
CA ILE A 379 -0.02 15.07 -10.77
C ILE A 379 0.06 13.55 -11.00
N ALA A 380 -0.98 12.80 -10.64
CA ALA A 380 -1.04 11.37 -10.91
C ALA A 380 -0.99 11.06 -12.42
N ARG A 381 -1.66 11.88 -13.26
CA ARG A 381 -1.60 11.75 -14.73
C ARG A 381 -0.16 11.93 -15.27
N VAL A 382 0.55 12.94 -14.78
CA VAL A 382 1.96 13.19 -15.19
C VAL A 382 2.87 12.07 -14.69
N ALA A 383 2.69 11.62 -13.45
CA ALA A 383 3.46 10.53 -12.86
C ALA A 383 3.32 9.23 -13.66
N ASN A 384 2.08 8.86 -14.01
CA ASN A 384 1.80 7.69 -14.84
C ASN A 384 2.43 7.81 -16.24
N ALA A 385 2.38 8.99 -16.84
CA ALA A 385 2.99 9.22 -18.18
C ALA A 385 4.52 9.13 -18.13
N ARG A 386 5.15 9.52 -17.03
CA ARG A 386 6.61 9.45 -16.83
C ARG A 386 7.08 8.13 -16.21
N GLY A 387 6.17 7.27 -15.74
CA GLY A 387 6.50 6.00 -15.09
C GLY A 387 7.22 6.17 -13.74
N VAL A 388 6.90 7.23 -13.00
CA VAL A 388 7.51 7.57 -11.70
C VAL A 388 6.44 7.72 -10.63
N ASP A 389 6.85 7.73 -9.37
CA ASP A 389 5.96 7.97 -8.26
C ASP A 389 5.54 9.45 -8.21
N ALA A 390 4.26 9.72 -8.01
CA ALA A 390 3.69 11.08 -7.97
C ALA A 390 4.32 11.94 -6.86
N SER A 391 4.65 11.35 -5.71
CA SER A 391 5.29 12.02 -4.58
C SER A 391 6.68 12.57 -4.90
N THR A 392 7.33 12.06 -5.95
CA THR A 392 8.67 12.50 -6.37
C THR A 392 8.66 13.66 -7.36
N LEU A 393 7.50 14.01 -7.93
CA LEU A 393 7.40 15.01 -8.99
C LEU A 393 7.39 16.44 -8.48
N VAL A 394 6.72 16.68 -7.35
CA VAL A 394 6.49 18.03 -6.81
C VAL A 394 6.30 17.94 -5.29
N SER A 395 6.73 18.96 -4.56
CA SER A 395 6.53 19.00 -3.11
C SER A 395 5.09 19.41 -2.75
N PRO A 396 4.54 18.91 -1.63
CA PRO A 396 3.24 19.33 -1.11
C PRO A 396 3.12 20.85 -0.90
N LEU A 397 4.22 21.49 -0.52
CA LEU A 397 4.28 22.97 -0.37
C LEU A 397 4.00 23.68 -1.71
N HIS A 398 4.67 23.27 -2.79
CA HIS A 398 4.46 23.88 -4.10
C HIS A 398 3.05 23.64 -4.63
N VAL A 399 2.44 22.49 -4.30
CA VAL A 399 1.02 22.24 -4.66
C VAL A 399 0.10 23.18 -3.88
N SER A 400 0.39 23.44 -2.59
CA SER A 400 -0.37 24.40 -1.78
C SER A 400 -0.23 25.83 -2.32
N GLU A 401 0.98 26.26 -2.68
CA GLU A 401 1.22 27.56 -3.30
C GLU A 401 0.47 27.70 -4.64
N LEU A 402 0.50 26.65 -5.47
CA LEU A 402 -0.25 26.62 -6.73
C LEU A 402 -1.77 26.78 -6.50
N VAL A 403 -2.30 26.07 -5.49
CA VAL A 403 -3.73 26.18 -5.09
C VAL A 403 -4.04 27.61 -4.64
N ALA A 404 -3.17 28.23 -3.84
CA ALA A 404 -3.36 29.59 -3.39
C ALA A 404 -3.43 30.60 -4.54
N LEU A 405 -2.60 30.43 -5.58
CA LEU A 405 -2.67 31.26 -6.80
C LEU A 405 -3.97 31.07 -7.58
N VAL A 406 -4.52 29.84 -7.61
CA VAL A 406 -5.82 29.56 -8.24
C VAL A 406 -6.96 30.19 -7.43
N ASP A 407 -6.95 30.01 -6.12
CA ASP A 407 -7.98 30.52 -5.21
C ASP A 407 -7.99 32.05 -5.16
N ALA A 408 -6.82 32.69 -5.31
CA ALA A 408 -6.68 34.14 -5.45
C ALA A 408 -7.13 34.68 -6.83
N GLY A 409 -7.46 33.79 -7.78
CA GLY A 409 -7.81 34.20 -9.14
C GLY A 409 -6.63 34.66 -10.01
N THR A 410 -5.40 34.51 -9.51
CA THR A 410 -4.17 34.83 -10.29
C THR A 410 -3.98 33.86 -11.44
N LEU A 411 -4.41 32.61 -11.25
CA LEU A 411 -4.36 31.55 -12.26
C LEU A 411 -5.74 30.94 -12.49
N THR A 412 -6.02 30.62 -13.76
CA THR A 412 -7.09 29.65 -14.08
C THR A 412 -6.55 28.23 -13.93
N ASP A 413 -7.41 27.21 -13.81
CA ASP A 413 -7.01 25.79 -13.79
C ASP A 413 -6.11 25.44 -14.98
N ARG A 414 -6.35 26.03 -16.16
CA ARG A 414 -5.54 25.82 -17.36
C ARG A 414 -4.12 26.37 -17.20
N LEU A 415 -3.99 27.57 -16.68
CA LEU A 415 -2.69 28.20 -16.42
C LEU A 415 -1.95 27.49 -15.31
N ALA A 416 -2.66 27.09 -14.27
CA ALA A 416 -2.09 26.32 -13.14
C ALA A 416 -1.46 25.00 -13.60
N ARG A 417 -2.03 24.30 -14.59
CA ARG A 417 -1.39 23.10 -15.18
C ARG A 417 -0.07 23.45 -15.87
N GLN A 418 0.03 24.58 -16.55
CA GLN A 418 1.29 25.01 -17.18
C GLN A 418 2.34 25.44 -16.15
N VAL A 419 1.90 26.02 -15.02
CA VAL A 419 2.77 26.33 -13.90
C VAL A 419 3.27 25.05 -13.24
N LEU A 420 2.37 24.09 -12.98
CA LEU A 420 2.73 22.78 -12.42
C LEU A 420 3.75 22.06 -13.29
N GLU A 421 3.58 22.08 -14.62
CA GLU A 421 4.54 21.50 -15.55
C GLU A 421 5.94 22.14 -15.40
N GLY A 422 6.03 23.48 -15.34
CA GLY A 422 7.29 24.17 -15.09
C GLY A 422 7.94 23.84 -13.76
N VAL A 423 7.14 23.73 -12.68
CA VAL A 423 7.64 23.30 -11.37
C VAL A 423 8.19 21.86 -11.42
N ILE A 424 7.46 20.94 -12.07
CA ILE A 424 7.91 19.55 -12.24
C ILE A 424 9.18 19.46 -13.11
N ASP A 425 9.35 20.36 -14.07
CA ASP A 425 10.53 20.41 -14.94
C ASP A 425 11.72 21.18 -14.29
N GLY A 426 11.55 21.65 -13.03
CA GLY A 426 12.61 22.27 -12.23
C GLY A 426 12.87 23.76 -12.54
N GLU A 427 11.90 24.46 -13.13
CA GLU A 427 12.03 25.90 -13.47
C GLU A 427 11.95 26.83 -12.23
N GLY A 428 11.52 26.30 -11.07
CA GLY A 428 11.44 27.03 -9.81
C GLY A 428 10.14 26.80 -9.06
N THR A 429 9.84 27.68 -8.11
CA THR A 429 8.58 27.72 -7.37
C THR A 429 7.40 28.12 -8.27
N PRO A 430 6.14 27.88 -7.87
CA PRO A 430 4.98 28.34 -8.65
C PRO A 430 5.02 29.82 -9.02
N ASP A 431 5.38 30.69 -8.09
CA ASP A 431 5.50 32.14 -8.35
C ASP A 431 6.60 32.48 -9.37
N GLU A 432 7.77 31.82 -9.27
CA GLU A 432 8.87 32.01 -10.22
C GLU A 432 8.49 31.56 -11.62
N VAL A 433 7.78 30.43 -11.76
CA VAL A 433 7.27 29.95 -13.05
C VAL A 433 6.21 30.91 -13.62
N VAL A 434 5.29 31.41 -12.79
CA VAL A 434 4.30 32.42 -13.19
C VAL A 434 4.99 33.65 -13.74
N ALA A 435 5.98 34.17 -13.04
CA ALA A 435 6.73 35.36 -13.45
C ALA A 435 7.56 35.09 -14.73
N GLY A 436 8.29 33.97 -14.77
CA GLY A 436 9.17 33.61 -15.89
C GLY A 436 8.43 33.32 -17.20
N ARG A 437 7.28 32.68 -17.13
CA ARG A 437 6.45 32.32 -18.29
C ARG A 437 5.35 33.37 -18.58
N GLY A 438 5.15 34.36 -17.72
CA GLY A 438 4.12 35.40 -17.85
C GLY A 438 2.70 34.82 -17.83
N LEU A 439 2.40 33.90 -16.90
CA LEU A 439 1.16 33.09 -16.91
C LEU A 439 0.02 33.68 -16.05
N ALA A 440 0.15 34.87 -15.50
CA ALA A 440 -0.92 35.48 -14.69
C ALA A 440 -2.14 35.82 -15.55
N VAL A 441 -3.33 35.74 -14.92
CA VAL A 441 -4.58 36.22 -15.53
C VAL A 441 -4.49 37.72 -15.76
N VAL A 442 -4.79 38.15 -16.97
CA VAL A 442 -4.90 39.57 -17.29
C VAL A 442 -6.20 40.12 -16.74
N SER A 443 -6.10 40.96 -15.70
CA SER A 443 -7.22 41.62 -15.03
C SER A 443 -7.48 43.02 -15.58
N ASP A 444 -6.70 43.50 -16.55
CA ASP A 444 -6.90 44.79 -17.19
C ASP A 444 -8.07 44.75 -18.19
N ASP A 445 -9.21 45.35 -17.79
CA ASP A 445 -10.40 45.47 -18.63
C ASP A 445 -10.08 46.17 -19.97
N GLY A 446 -9.09 47.05 -20.04
CA GLY A 446 -8.71 47.74 -21.28
C GLY A 446 -8.16 46.78 -22.33
N ALA A 447 -7.26 45.90 -21.92
CA ALA A 447 -6.73 44.85 -22.80
C ALA A 447 -7.79 43.81 -23.21
N LEU A 448 -8.69 43.47 -22.29
CA LEU A 448 -9.80 42.57 -22.59
C LEU A 448 -10.79 43.19 -23.58
N ILE A 449 -11.16 44.46 -23.40
CA ILE A 449 -12.09 45.20 -24.25
C ILE A 449 -11.50 45.33 -25.68
N ALA A 450 -10.23 45.62 -25.82
CA ALA A 450 -9.58 45.69 -27.13
C ALA A 450 -9.65 44.34 -27.86
N ALA A 451 -9.34 43.22 -27.19
CA ALA A 451 -9.44 41.89 -27.76
C ALA A 451 -10.87 41.48 -28.11
N ILE A 452 -11.85 41.95 -27.32
CA ILE A 452 -13.29 41.71 -27.57
C ILE A 452 -13.76 42.50 -28.78
N ASP A 453 -13.39 43.76 -28.91
CA ASP A 453 -13.75 44.61 -30.04
C ASP A 453 -13.20 44.06 -31.34
N ASP A 454 -11.95 43.58 -31.36
CA ASP A 454 -11.33 42.89 -32.50
C ASP A 454 -12.09 41.60 -32.86
N ALA A 455 -12.44 40.80 -31.85
CA ALA A 455 -13.16 39.54 -32.05
C ALA A 455 -14.58 39.77 -32.57
N LEU A 456 -15.30 40.80 -32.08
CA LEU A 456 -16.62 41.19 -32.53
C LEU A 456 -16.57 41.73 -33.98
N ALA A 457 -15.58 42.56 -34.31
CA ALA A 457 -15.37 43.09 -35.65
C ALA A 457 -15.09 41.98 -36.68
N SER A 458 -14.37 40.95 -36.27
CA SER A 458 -14.05 39.80 -37.14
C SER A 458 -15.24 38.84 -37.32
N GLN A 459 -16.31 38.95 -36.51
CA GLN A 459 -17.47 38.03 -36.51
C GLN A 459 -18.81 38.78 -36.56
N PRO A 460 -19.11 39.58 -37.59
CA PRO A 460 -20.31 40.42 -37.67
C PRO A 460 -21.62 39.63 -37.58
N ASP A 461 -21.66 38.42 -38.12
CA ASP A 461 -22.84 37.54 -38.04
C ASP A 461 -23.12 37.04 -36.64
N VAL A 462 -22.09 36.86 -35.81
CA VAL A 462 -22.23 36.48 -34.40
C VAL A 462 -22.70 37.68 -33.59
N LEU A 463 -22.16 38.87 -33.85
CA LEU A 463 -22.61 40.12 -33.21
C LEU A 463 -24.07 40.37 -33.48
N ALA A 464 -24.58 40.21 -34.73
CA ALA A 464 -25.99 40.35 -35.08
C ALA A 464 -26.86 39.37 -34.28
N LYS A 465 -26.44 38.09 -34.15
CA LYS A 465 -27.16 37.07 -33.36
C LYS A 465 -27.25 37.42 -31.87
N ILE A 466 -26.17 37.99 -31.29
CA ILE A 466 -26.18 38.41 -29.91
C ILE A 466 -27.17 39.56 -29.70
N ARG A 467 -27.18 40.57 -30.60
CA ARG A 467 -28.11 41.69 -30.59
C ARG A 467 -29.57 41.24 -30.75
N ASP A 468 -29.83 40.18 -31.50
CA ASP A 468 -31.12 39.54 -31.64
C ASP A 468 -31.55 38.71 -30.42
N GLY A 469 -30.81 38.76 -29.31
CA GLY A 469 -31.11 38.07 -28.05
C GLY A 469 -30.63 36.63 -27.98
N LYS A 470 -29.83 36.13 -28.96
CA LYS A 470 -29.26 34.77 -28.93
C LYS A 470 -27.91 34.77 -28.16
N VAL A 471 -28.01 34.95 -26.86
CA VAL A 471 -26.83 35.09 -25.95
C VAL A 471 -25.85 33.91 -26.05
N GLN A 472 -26.30 32.73 -26.44
CA GLN A 472 -25.45 31.56 -26.63
C GLN A 472 -24.43 31.73 -27.73
N ALA A 473 -24.69 32.61 -28.72
CA ALA A 473 -23.74 32.90 -29.81
C ALA A 473 -22.46 33.60 -29.32
N ALA A 474 -22.50 34.25 -28.15
CA ALA A 474 -21.31 34.82 -27.52
C ALA A 474 -20.17 33.82 -27.25
N GLY A 475 -20.46 32.52 -27.19
CA GLY A 475 -19.44 31.48 -27.03
C GLY A 475 -18.34 31.48 -28.11
N ALA A 476 -18.70 31.85 -29.34
CA ALA A 476 -17.72 31.93 -30.46
C ALA A 476 -16.75 33.11 -30.27
N VAL A 477 -17.26 34.28 -29.82
CA VAL A 477 -16.45 35.47 -29.54
C VAL A 477 -15.57 35.21 -28.33
N ILE A 478 -16.14 34.62 -27.22
CA ILE A 478 -15.39 34.25 -26.03
C ILE A 478 -14.21 33.33 -26.42
N GLY A 479 -14.47 32.30 -27.25
CA GLY A 479 -13.44 31.39 -27.71
C GLY A 479 -12.30 32.09 -28.48
N ALA A 480 -12.65 33.09 -29.32
CA ALA A 480 -11.67 33.89 -30.07
C ALA A 480 -10.83 34.78 -29.16
N VAL A 481 -11.46 35.45 -28.19
CA VAL A 481 -10.78 36.29 -27.17
C VAL A 481 -9.86 35.42 -26.32
N MET A 482 -10.34 34.28 -25.79
CA MET A 482 -9.54 33.35 -24.99
C MET A 482 -8.30 32.84 -25.77
N LYS A 483 -8.43 32.62 -27.08
CA LYS A 483 -7.32 32.23 -27.94
C LYS A 483 -6.33 33.38 -28.13
N ALA A 484 -6.82 34.59 -28.41
CA ALA A 484 -6.00 35.79 -28.58
C ALA A 484 -5.21 36.13 -27.31
N MET A 485 -5.86 36.00 -26.17
CA MET A 485 -5.26 36.22 -24.84
C MET A 485 -4.47 35.00 -24.33
N LYS A 486 -4.22 34.00 -25.16
CA LYS A 486 -3.47 32.76 -24.80
C LYS A 486 -4.02 32.03 -23.57
N GLY A 487 -5.29 32.20 -23.24
CA GLY A 487 -5.95 31.62 -22.06
C GLY A 487 -5.69 32.39 -20.77
N GLN A 488 -5.14 33.57 -20.82
CA GLN A 488 -4.86 34.46 -19.68
C GLN A 488 -6.04 35.37 -19.30
N ALA A 489 -7.17 35.23 -19.95
CA ALA A 489 -8.39 35.96 -19.62
C ALA A 489 -9.32 35.13 -18.75
N ASP A 490 -10.06 35.78 -17.84
CA ASP A 490 -11.18 35.17 -17.13
C ASP A 490 -12.37 35.04 -18.08
N ALA A 491 -12.78 33.80 -18.35
CA ALA A 491 -13.88 33.49 -19.28
C ALA A 491 -15.22 34.08 -18.82
N ALA A 492 -15.46 34.20 -17.49
CA ALA A 492 -16.67 34.80 -16.95
C ALA A 492 -16.66 36.32 -17.18
N ARG A 493 -15.54 36.97 -16.90
CA ARG A 493 -15.37 38.42 -17.13
C ARG A 493 -15.44 38.75 -18.65
N VAL A 494 -14.78 37.93 -19.47
CA VAL A 494 -14.87 38.09 -20.95
C VAL A 494 -16.33 37.99 -21.40
N ARG A 495 -17.08 37.02 -20.89
CA ARG A 495 -18.50 36.84 -21.25
C ARG A 495 -19.33 38.07 -20.88
N GLU A 496 -19.14 38.60 -19.68
CA GLU A 496 -19.82 39.80 -19.21
C GLU A 496 -19.53 40.99 -20.14
N LEU A 497 -18.25 41.26 -20.38
CA LEU A 497 -17.82 42.35 -21.27
C LEU A 497 -18.26 42.19 -22.73
N VAL A 498 -18.26 40.93 -23.27
CA VAL A 498 -18.78 40.64 -24.61
C VAL A 498 -20.26 41.01 -24.72
N LEU A 499 -21.07 40.68 -23.71
CA LEU A 499 -22.50 41.01 -23.72
C LEU A 499 -22.75 42.52 -23.57
N GLU A 500 -21.97 43.20 -22.74
CA GLU A 500 -22.02 44.68 -22.61
C GLU A 500 -21.64 45.36 -23.94
N ARG A 501 -20.51 44.98 -24.55
CA ARG A 501 -20.01 45.60 -25.77
C ARG A 501 -20.88 45.27 -26.99
N ALA A 502 -21.48 44.08 -27.06
CA ALA A 502 -22.37 43.71 -28.16
C ALA A 502 -23.68 44.51 -28.15
N ASN A 503 -24.13 45.02 -26.99
CA ASN A 503 -25.35 45.78 -26.83
C ASN A 503 -25.14 47.33 -26.81
N ALA A 504 -23.87 47.73 -26.69
CA ALA A 504 -23.47 49.14 -26.85
C ALA A 504 -23.40 49.52 -28.34
#